data_bdb6fa52c41a0c735b956c9548337345
#
_entry.id   bdb6fa52c41a0c735b956c9548337345
#
_cell.length_a   1.000
_cell.length_b   1.000
_cell.length_c   1.000
_cell.angle_alpha   90.00
_cell.angle_beta   90.00
_cell.angle_gamma   90.00
#
_symmetry.space_group_name_H-M   'P 1'
#
loop_
_entity.id
_entity.type
_entity.pdbx_description
1 polymer ?
#
loop_
_entity_poly.entity_id
_entity_poly.type
_entity_poly.pdbx_seq_one_letter_code
_entity_poly.pdbx_strand_id
1 'polypeptide(L)'
;MSANDIRVVIGSWGSYNACNERALGSSWLTLNDYEDWEEIAEELQKQGFILDGIDEELFIQDIENFPANGCNWDFVNPATLFDLLKRSGILDDSGKYDLAEAYCDVEGYRAWEQLVEQYDDRWDDDIYIYEGMDWEDLGHYFIHQVSCIQIPEQLENYIDYRSYGEQFQYDGFHEFSGGIIEIRR
;
A
#
# COMPACT_ATOMS: atom_id res chain seq x y z
N MET A 1 15.35 2.76 10.99
CA MET A 1 14.38 2.02 10.19
C MET A 1 13.01 2.42 10.71
N SER A 2 12.19 2.99 9.85
CA SER A 2 10.77 3.22 10.13
C SER A 2 10.04 1.87 10.11
N ALA A 3 8.87 1.76 10.79
CA ALA A 3 8.04 0.56 10.73
C ALA A 3 7.51 0.28 9.32
N ASN A 4 7.50 1.30 8.46
CA ASN A 4 6.94 1.28 7.11
C ASN A 4 8.02 1.21 6.00
N ASP A 5 9.30 0.94 6.35
CA ASP A 5 10.34 0.80 5.35
C ASP A 5 10.12 -0.49 4.54
N ILE A 6 9.82 -0.34 3.24
CA ILE A 6 9.59 -1.49 2.34
C ILE A 6 10.94 -2.13 2.01
N ARG A 7 11.05 -3.43 2.25
CA ARG A 7 12.28 -4.20 2.03
C ARG A 7 12.05 -5.33 1.06
N VAL A 8 13.01 -5.57 0.18
CA VAL A 8 12.94 -6.64 -0.83
C VAL A 8 14.23 -7.47 -0.85
N VAL A 9 14.08 -8.73 -1.24
CA VAL A 9 15.15 -9.58 -1.75
C VAL A 9 14.91 -9.76 -3.23
N ILE A 10 15.87 -9.39 -4.06
CA ILE A 10 15.78 -9.50 -5.51
C ILE A 10 16.54 -10.75 -5.96
N GLY A 11 15.83 -11.64 -6.66
CA GLY A 11 16.38 -12.82 -7.30
C GLY A 11 16.57 -12.64 -8.80
N SER A 12 17.28 -13.58 -9.41
CA SER A 12 17.45 -13.69 -10.85
C SER A 12 17.08 -15.09 -11.31
N TRP A 13 16.23 -15.19 -12.32
CA TRP A 13 15.85 -16.48 -12.91
C TRP A 13 17.06 -17.23 -13.51
N GLY A 14 18.01 -16.50 -14.12
CA GLY A 14 19.22 -17.10 -14.64
C GLY A 14 20.10 -17.72 -13.56
N SER A 15 20.36 -17.01 -12.48
CA SER A 15 21.12 -17.51 -11.34
C SER A 15 20.39 -18.63 -10.58
N TYR A 16 19.08 -18.49 -10.40
CA TYR A 16 18.24 -19.52 -9.80
C TYR A 16 18.32 -20.85 -10.57
N ASN A 17 18.13 -20.81 -11.89
CA ASN A 17 18.19 -21.98 -12.78
C ASN A 17 19.59 -22.59 -12.87
N ALA A 18 20.63 -21.75 -12.76
CA ALA A 18 22.02 -22.20 -12.76
C ALA A 18 22.49 -22.76 -11.41
N CYS A 19 21.66 -22.62 -10.36
CA CYS A 19 22.01 -23.00 -8.97
C CYS A 19 23.36 -22.43 -8.52
N ASN A 20 23.66 -21.19 -8.92
CA ASN A 20 24.92 -20.53 -8.56
C ASN A 20 24.81 -19.78 -7.19
N GLU A 21 25.86 -19.06 -6.80
CA GLU A 21 25.93 -18.38 -5.52
C GLU A 21 24.82 -17.32 -5.32
N ARG A 22 24.27 -16.76 -6.41
CA ARG A 22 23.18 -15.76 -6.39
C ARG A 22 21.79 -16.36 -6.46
N ALA A 23 21.67 -17.70 -6.51
CA ALA A 23 20.37 -18.39 -6.52
C ALA A 23 19.51 -18.10 -5.28
N LEU A 24 20.12 -17.63 -4.17
CA LEU A 24 19.46 -17.23 -2.94
C LEU A 24 19.00 -15.77 -2.96
N GLY A 25 19.23 -15.04 -4.06
CA GLY A 25 18.89 -13.62 -4.21
C GLY A 25 19.91 -12.68 -3.60
N SER A 26 19.57 -11.40 -3.58
CA SER A 26 20.35 -10.33 -2.96
C SER A 26 20.31 -10.40 -1.43
N SER A 27 21.13 -9.60 -0.75
CA SER A 27 20.80 -9.17 0.61
C SER A 27 19.51 -8.34 0.61
N TRP A 28 18.90 -8.17 1.79
CA TRP A 28 17.75 -7.27 1.95
C TRP A 28 18.10 -5.84 1.53
N LEU A 29 17.31 -5.27 0.64
CA LEU A 29 17.38 -3.89 0.18
C LEU A 29 16.19 -3.12 0.76
N THR A 30 16.44 -1.99 1.40
CA THR A 30 15.40 -1.07 1.87
C THR A 30 15.11 -0.08 0.75
N LEU A 31 13.95 -0.18 0.11
CA LEU A 31 13.64 0.62 -1.08
C LEU A 31 13.59 2.13 -0.79
N ASN A 32 13.26 2.50 0.44
CA ASN A 32 13.24 3.90 0.87
C ASN A 32 14.64 4.57 0.89
N ASP A 33 15.73 3.78 0.85
CA ASP A 33 17.10 4.29 0.88
C ASP A 33 17.62 4.70 -0.52
N TYR A 34 16.87 4.42 -1.61
CA TYR A 34 17.29 4.64 -2.98
C TYR A 34 16.46 5.71 -3.67
N GLU A 35 17.12 6.55 -4.47
CA GLU A 35 16.46 7.61 -5.24
C GLU A 35 15.93 7.08 -6.58
N ASP A 36 16.65 6.21 -7.24
CA ASP A 36 16.29 5.65 -8.54
C ASP A 36 16.68 4.17 -8.65
N TRP A 37 16.26 3.53 -9.76
CA TRP A 37 16.56 2.13 -10.01
C TRP A 37 18.04 1.88 -10.30
N GLU A 38 18.74 2.85 -10.85
CA GLU A 38 20.16 2.76 -11.16
C GLU A 38 20.99 2.51 -9.90
N GLU A 39 20.66 3.15 -8.79
CA GLU A 39 21.32 2.92 -7.51
C GLU A 39 21.11 1.50 -6.99
N ILE A 40 19.89 0.94 -7.14
CA ILE A 40 19.59 -0.46 -6.79
C ILE A 40 20.39 -1.40 -7.71
N ALA A 41 20.44 -1.12 -9.01
CA ALA A 41 21.20 -1.91 -9.98
C ALA A 41 22.70 -1.91 -9.66
N GLU A 42 23.27 -0.77 -9.27
CA GLU A 42 24.66 -0.68 -8.81
C GLU A 42 24.90 -1.52 -7.56
N GLU A 43 23.95 -1.51 -6.60
CA GLU A 43 24.06 -2.29 -5.39
C GLU A 43 23.99 -3.81 -5.69
N LEU A 44 23.11 -4.24 -6.60
CA LEU A 44 23.05 -5.61 -7.07
C LEU A 44 24.36 -6.04 -7.75
N GLN A 45 24.96 -5.17 -8.57
CA GLN A 45 26.27 -5.43 -9.19
C GLN A 45 27.39 -5.56 -8.16
N LYS A 46 27.41 -4.74 -7.10
CA LYS A 46 28.36 -4.88 -5.99
C LYS A 46 28.18 -6.22 -5.26
N GLN A 47 26.96 -6.76 -5.23
CA GLN A 47 26.67 -8.10 -4.70
C GLN A 47 26.94 -9.23 -5.71
N GLY A 48 27.48 -8.91 -6.88
CA GLY A 48 27.97 -9.86 -7.88
C GLY A 48 26.93 -10.25 -8.94
N PHE A 49 25.78 -9.56 -9.04
CA PHE A 49 24.83 -9.77 -10.13
C PHE A 49 25.40 -9.25 -11.46
N ILE A 50 25.16 -9.99 -12.55
CA ILE A 50 25.58 -9.67 -13.91
C ILE A 50 24.33 -9.32 -14.70
N LEU A 51 23.87 -8.05 -14.57
CA LEU A 51 22.57 -7.58 -15.07
C LEU A 51 22.47 -7.52 -16.60
N ASP A 52 23.60 -7.43 -17.30
CA ASP A 52 23.70 -7.49 -18.77
C ASP A 52 24.03 -8.92 -19.29
N GLY A 53 23.82 -9.93 -18.45
CA GLY A 53 24.14 -11.32 -18.73
C GLY A 53 23.18 -12.30 -18.07
N ILE A 54 23.72 -13.19 -17.21
CA ILE A 54 22.90 -14.25 -16.60
C ILE A 54 21.78 -13.74 -15.70
N ASP A 55 21.92 -12.53 -15.16
CA ASP A 55 20.98 -11.94 -14.19
C ASP A 55 20.12 -10.83 -14.82
N GLU A 56 19.84 -10.85 -16.13
CA GLU A 56 19.02 -9.85 -16.81
C GLU A 56 17.51 -9.94 -16.44
N GLU A 57 17.03 -11.15 -16.13
CA GLU A 57 15.64 -11.38 -15.73
C GLU A 57 15.53 -11.44 -14.20
N LEU A 58 15.18 -10.31 -13.60
CA LEU A 58 15.01 -10.16 -12.15
C LEU A 58 13.57 -10.43 -11.73
N PHE A 59 13.41 -10.88 -10.47
CA PHE A 59 12.11 -11.04 -9.81
C PHE A 59 12.21 -10.67 -8.31
N ILE A 60 11.07 -10.41 -7.67
CA ILE A 60 11.00 -10.23 -6.21
C ILE A 60 10.96 -11.59 -5.56
N GLN A 61 12.03 -11.97 -4.87
CA GLN A 61 12.14 -13.25 -4.19
C GLN A 61 11.46 -13.23 -2.82
N ASP A 62 11.56 -12.10 -2.12
CA ASP A 62 10.90 -11.86 -0.83
C ASP A 62 10.64 -10.36 -0.66
N ILE A 63 9.60 -10.01 0.12
CA ILE A 63 9.21 -8.64 0.39
C ILE A 63 8.63 -8.52 1.80
N GLU A 64 9.01 -7.47 2.50
CA GLU A 64 8.51 -7.11 3.84
C GLU A 64 7.92 -5.71 3.83
N ASN A 65 6.93 -5.49 4.71
CA ASN A 65 6.26 -4.20 4.90
C ASN A 65 5.66 -3.62 3.61
N PHE A 66 5.16 -4.48 2.73
CA PHE A 66 4.41 -4.01 1.57
C PHE A 66 2.94 -3.80 1.96
N PRO A 67 2.28 -2.71 1.48
CA PRO A 67 0.92 -2.36 1.91
C PRO A 67 -0.18 -3.30 1.40
N ALA A 68 0.15 -4.42 0.75
CA ALA A 68 -0.81 -5.41 0.29
C ALA A 68 -0.36 -6.83 0.61
N ASN A 69 -1.31 -7.67 1.01
CA ASN A 69 -1.09 -9.08 1.30
C ASN A 69 -1.52 -9.98 0.13
N GLY A 70 -0.92 -11.18 0.05
CA GLY A 70 -1.37 -12.22 -0.88
C GLY A 70 -0.99 -12.00 -2.35
N CYS A 71 -0.08 -11.08 -2.64
CA CYS A 71 0.42 -10.87 -3.99
C CYS A 71 1.39 -11.98 -4.42
N ASN A 72 1.33 -12.37 -5.69
CA ASN A 72 2.34 -13.24 -6.28
C ASN A 72 3.46 -12.40 -6.89
N TRP A 73 4.56 -12.31 -6.18
CA TRP A 73 5.70 -11.45 -6.51
C TRP A 73 6.64 -12.04 -7.56
N ASP A 74 6.60 -13.36 -7.80
CA ASP A 74 7.50 -14.07 -8.74
C ASP A 74 7.49 -13.50 -10.17
N PHE A 75 6.36 -12.89 -10.56
CA PHE A 75 6.16 -12.34 -11.90
C PHE A 75 6.21 -10.81 -11.95
N VAL A 76 6.53 -10.17 -10.84
CA VAL A 76 6.64 -8.71 -10.77
C VAL A 76 8.09 -8.32 -11.04
N ASN A 77 8.30 -7.45 -12.04
CA ASN A 77 9.62 -6.91 -12.32
C ASN A 77 9.99 -5.90 -11.21
N PRO A 78 11.14 -6.06 -10.54
CA PRO A 78 11.53 -5.20 -9.42
C PRO A 78 11.68 -3.72 -9.80
N ALA A 79 12.17 -3.41 -11.00
CA ALA A 79 12.30 -2.03 -11.47
C ALA A 79 10.93 -1.37 -11.69
N THR A 80 9.98 -2.12 -12.24
CA THR A 80 8.60 -1.63 -12.42
C THR A 80 7.92 -1.40 -11.08
N LEU A 81 8.12 -2.30 -10.11
CA LEU A 81 7.59 -2.12 -8.75
C LEU A 81 8.19 -0.88 -8.09
N PHE A 82 9.50 -0.72 -8.16
CA PHE A 82 10.17 0.44 -7.58
C PHE A 82 9.68 1.76 -8.17
N ASP A 83 9.54 1.84 -9.51
CA ASP A 83 8.98 3.00 -10.19
C ASP A 83 7.55 3.31 -9.73
N LEU A 84 6.71 2.27 -9.59
CA LEU A 84 5.34 2.42 -9.07
C LEU A 84 5.33 2.99 -7.65
N LEU A 85 6.18 2.46 -6.76
CA LEU A 85 6.29 2.92 -5.37
C LEU A 85 6.78 4.36 -5.28
N LYS A 86 7.76 4.75 -6.10
CA LYS A 86 8.25 6.14 -6.18
C LYS A 86 7.16 7.08 -6.70
N ARG A 87 6.49 6.73 -7.78
CA ARG A 87 5.39 7.55 -8.35
C ARG A 87 4.22 7.71 -7.38
N SER A 88 3.91 6.67 -6.62
CA SER A 88 2.85 6.74 -5.61
C SER A 88 3.20 7.63 -4.40
N GLY A 89 4.49 7.87 -4.16
CA GLY A 89 4.98 8.63 -3.01
C GLY A 89 5.00 7.87 -1.69
N ILE A 90 4.64 6.57 -1.66
CA ILE A 90 4.55 5.82 -0.39
C ILE A 90 5.91 5.52 0.25
N LEU A 91 7.01 5.62 -0.51
CA LEU A 91 8.36 5.46 0.03
C LEU A 91 8.80 6.66 0.87
N ASP A 92 8.22 7.84 0.61
CA ASP A 92 8.65 9.10 1.19
C ASP A 92 7.61 9.69 2.17
N ASP A 93 6.35 9.22 2.10
CA ASP A 93 5.22 9.71 2.91
C ASP A 93 4.50 8.56 3.63
N SER A 94 4.63 8.53 4.96
CA SER A 94 3.97 7.52 5.78
C SER A 94 2.43 7.60 5.75
N GLY A 95 1.87 8.80 5.54
CA GLY A 95 0.42 8.97 5.40
C GLY A 95 -0.10 8.32 4.11
N LYS A 96 0.65 8.46 3.01
CA LYS A 96 0.34 7.74 1.76
C LYS A 96 0.51 6.23 1.89
N TYR A 97 1.50 5.79 2.67
CA TYR A 97 1.66 4.36 2.97
C TYR A 97 0.43 3.81 3.70
N ASP A 98 -0.04 4.47 4.76
CA ASP A 98 -1.21 4.05 5.54
C ASP A 98 -2.49 4.03 4.68
N LEU A 99 -2.64 5.02 3.78
CA LEU A 99 -3.72 5.05 2.78
C LEU A 99 -3.65 3.90 1.79
N ALA A 100 -2.44 3.56 1.30
CA ALA A 100 -2.23 2.42 0.39
C ALA A 100 -2.56 1.10 1.08
N GLU A 101 -2.16 0.92 2.36
CA GLU A 101 -2.49 -0.27 3.15
C GLU A 101 -4.01 -0.44 3.31
N ALA A 102 -4.71 0.62 3.72
CA ALA A 102 -6.16 0.61 3.88
C ALA A 102 -6.88 0.34 2.53
N TYR A 103 -6.43 0.98 1.45
CA TYR A 103 -7.00 0.78 0.12
C TYR A 103 -6.78 -0.64 -0.38
N CYS A 104 -5.58 -1.18 -0.23
CA CYS A 104 -5.24 -2.54 -0.63
C CYS A 104 -5.98 -3.61 0.20
N ASP A 105 -6.30 -3.33 1.47
CA ASP A 105 -7.08 -4.24 2.31
C ASP A 105 -8.52 -4.41 1.78
N VAL A 106 -9.09 -3.36 1.19
CA VAL A 106 -10.47 -3.34 0.66
C VAL A 106 -10.52 -3.72 -0.82
N GLU A 107 -9.74 -3.08 -1.67
CA GLU A 107 -9.82 -3.18 -3.14
C GLU A 107 -8.74 -4.10 -3.74
N GLY A 108 -7.67 -4.34 -2.99
CA GLY A 108 -6.53 -5.18 -3.39
C GLY A 108 -5.46 -4.44 -4.20
N TYR A 109 -4.28 -5.06 -4.26
CA TYR A 109 -3.08 -4.51 -4.92
C TYR A 109 -3.33 -4.06 -6.38
N ARG A 110 -4.03 -4.89 -7.17
CA ARG A 110 -4.26 -4.59 -8.59
C ARG A 110 -5.06 -3.32 -8.84
N ALA A 111 -6.04 -3.05 -7.98
CA ALA A 111 -6.83 -1.83 -8.05
C ALA A 111 -5.98 -0.62 -7.69
N TRP A 112 -5.14 -0.74 -6.65
CA TRP A 112 -4.21 0.32 -6.25
C TRP A 112 -3.14 0.59 -7.34
N GLU A 113 -2.54 -0.46 -7.92
CA GLU A 113 -1.59 -0.35 -9.03
C GLU A 113 -2.18 0.45 -10.21
N GLN A 114 -3.39 0.09 -10.66
CA GLN A 114 -4.09 0.81 -11.73
C GLN A 114 -4.38 2.27 -11.36
N LEU A 115 -4.63 2.52 -10.09
CA LEU A 115 -4.89 3.84 -9.58
C LEU A 115 -3.66 4.74 -9.65
N VAL A 116 -2.51 4.24 -9.21
CA VAL A 116 -1.22 4.94 -9.32
C VAL A 116 -0.82 5.10 -10.79
N GLU A 117 -1.03 4.09 -11.64
CA GLU A 117 -0.76 4.21 -13.07
C GLU A 117 -1.57 5.33 -13.74
N GLN A 118 -2.78 5.58 -13.27
CA GLN A 118 -3.68 6.59 -13.84
C GLN A 118 -3.42 8.00 -13.30
N TYR A 119 -3.05 8.15 -12.02
CA TYR A 119 -3.03 9.43 -11.32
C TYR A 119 -1.67 9.80 -10.69
N ASP A 120 -0.67 8.92 -10.78
CA ASP A 120 0.66 9.09 -10.17
C ASP A 120 0.57 9.41 -8.66
N ASP A 121 1.22 10.47 -8.20
CA ASP A 121 1.25 10.92 -6.81
C ASP A 121 -0.08 11.49 -6.28
N ARG A 122 -1.08 11.64 -7.16
CA ARG A 122 -2.43 12.11 -6.83
C ARG A 122 -3.47 10.99 -6.71
N TRP A 123 -3.00 9.75 -6.63
CA TRP A 123 -3.87 8.57 -6.53
C TRP A 123 -4.77 8.60 -5.27
N ASP A 124 -4.35 9.33 -4.23
CA ASP A 124 -4.98 9.45 -2.92
C ASP A 124 -5.91 10.66 -2.75
N ASP A 125 -6.03 11.55 -3.76
CA ASP A 125 -6.80 12.81 -3.68
C ASP A 125 -8.25 12.62 -3.19
N ASP A 126 -8.89 11.48 -3.49
CA ASP A 126 -10.29 11.17 -3.18
C ASP A 126 -10.43 10.00 -2.17
N ILE A 127 -9.39 9.73 -1.36
CA ILE A 127 -9.38 8.65 -0.37
C ILE A 127 -9.17 9.23 1.03
N TYR A 128 -10.02 8.83 1.98
CA TYR A 128 -9.98 9.33 3.36
C TYR A 128 -10.08 8.16 4.34
N ILE A 129 -9.26 8.18 5.40
CA ILE A 129 -9.31 7.21 6.49
C ILE A 129 -9.94 7.84 7.74
N TYR A 130 -10.87 7.11 8.33
CA TYR A 130 -11.44 7.36 9.66
C TYR A 130 -10.85 6.35 10.63
N GLU A 131 -9.64 6.66 11.09
CA GLU A 131 -8.80 5.76 11.89
C GLU A 131 -9.48 5.38 13.21
N GLY A 132 -9.51 4.08 13.50
CA GLY A 132 -10.06 3.52 14.73
C GLY A 132 -11.58 3.63 14.88
N MET A 133 -12.29 4.18 13.87
CA MET A 133 -13.76 4.29 13.90
C MET A 133 -14.41 2.99 13.43
N ASP A 134 -15.47 2.59 14.12
CA ASP A 134 -16.45 1.65 13.61
C ASP A 134 -17.68 2.38 13.02
N TRP A 135 -18.70 1.63 12.58
CA TRP A 135 -19.92 2.22 12.00
C TRP A 135 -20.72 3.08 12.98
N GLU A 136 -20.67 2.79 14.28
CA GLU A 136 -21.34 3.58 15.31
C GLU A 136 -20.63 4.91 15.49
N ASP A 137 -19.30 4.89 15.58
CA ASP A 137 -18.45 6.07 15.69
C ASP A 137 -18.61 6.96 14.46
N LEU A 138 -18.62 6.37 13.26
CA LEU A 138 -18.83 7.10 12.01
C LEU A 138 -20.20 7.78 11.99
N GLY A 139 -21.26 7.06 12.38
CA GLY A 139 -22.61 7.62 12.47
C GLY A 139 -22.69 8.80 13.44
N HIS A 140 -22.05 8.66 14.58
CA HIS A 140 -21.96 9.74 15.58
C HIS A 140 -21.20 10.96 15.03
N TYR A 141 -20.04 10.71 14.38
CA TYR A 141 -19.23 11.76 13.77
C TYR A 141 -20.02 12.54 12.71
N PHE A 142 -20.71 11.87 11.79
CA PHE A 142 -21.47 12.54 10.73
C PHE A 142 -22.66 13.33 11.25
N ILE A 143 -23.38 12.86 12.26
CA ILE A 143 -24.50 13.58 12.85
C ILE A 143 -24.00 14.84 13.59
N HIS A 144 -23.03 14.69 14.47
CA HIS A 144 -22.67 15.76 15.40
C HIS A 144 -21.60 16.72 14.87
N GLN A 145 -20.64 16.23 14.07
CA GLN A 145 -19.51 17.05 13.62
C GLN A 145 -19.65 17.52 12.18
N VAL A 146 -20.11 16.64 11.27
CA VAL A 146 -20.25 17.01 9.87
C VAL A 146 -21.58 17.75 9.62
N SER A 147 -22.69 17.15 10.01
CA SER A 147 -24.03 17.74 9.79
C SER A 147 -24.41 18.78 10.84
N CYS A 148 -23.67 18.87 11.95
CA CYS A 148 -23.92 19.79 13.06
C CYS A 148 -25.37 19.72 13.58
N ILE A 149 -26.00 18.54 13.56
CA ILE A 149 -27.36 18.32 14.02
C ILE A 149 -27.37 18.37 15.56
N GLN A 150 -28.17 19.27 16.10
CA GLN A 150 -28.38 19.33 17.56
C GLN A 150 -29.49 18.36 17.97
N ILE A 151 -29.12 17.28 18.62
CA ILE A 151 -30.07 16.31 19.15
C ILE A 151 -30.37 16.68 20.61
N PRO A 152 -31.67 16.82 21.00
CA PRO A 152 -32.03 17.02 22.40
C PRO A 152 -31.56 15.83 23.25
N GLU A 153 -31.01 16.11 24.45
CA GLU A 153 -30.44 15.10 25.36
C GLU A 153 -31.41 13.94 25.63
N GLN A 154 -32.71 14.22 25.68
CA GLN A 154 -33.74 13.19 25.91
C GLN A 154 -33.90 12.20 24.77
N LEU A 155 -33.42 12.56 23.58
CA LEU A 155 -33.51 11.73 22.37
C LEU A 155 -32.18 11.03 22.00
N GLU A 156 -31.08 11.42 22.63
CA GLU A 156 -29.73 10.90 22.36
C GLU A 156 -29.69 9.37 22.45
N ASN A 157 -30.26 8.79 23.51
CA ASN A 157 -30.28 7.34 23.73
C ASN A 157 -31.23 6.56 22.80
N TYR A 158 -31.96 7.24 21.93
CA TYR A 158 -32.87 6.62 20.95
C TYR A 158 -32.35 6.68 19.52
N ILE A 159 -31.17 7.29 19.31
CA ILE A 159 -30.54 7.34 18.01
C ILE A 159 -29.75 6.05 17.78
N ASP A 160 -30.05 5.38 16.68
CA ASP A 160 -29.27 4.23 16.22
C ASP A 160 -28.12 4.72 15.30
N TYR A 161 -27.04 5.15 15.94
CA TYR A 161 -25.87 5.68 15.26
C TYR A 161 -25.22 4.63 14.35
N ARG A 162 -25.19 3.36 14.78
CA ARG A 162 -24.65 2.26 14.00
C ARG A 162 -25.41 2.06 12.69
N SER A 163 -26.74 1.93 12.78
CA SER A 163 -27.55 1.78 11.57
C SER A 163 -27.44 2.99 10.63
N TYR A 164 -27.24 4.18 11.19
CA TYR A 164 -27.00 5.37 10.37
C TYR A 164 -25.61 5.32 9.72
N GLY A 165 -24.56 4.95 10.43
CA GLY A 165 -23.22 4.80 9.88
C GLY A 165 -23.15 3.72 8.80
N GLU A 166 -23.77 2.57 9.02
CA GLU A 166 -23.82 1.46 8.04
C GLU A 166 -24.43 1.85 6.68
N GLN A 167 -25.25 2.92 6.61
CA GLN A 167 -25.78 3.41 5.33
C GLN A 167 -24.70 3.97 4.41
N PHE A 168 -23.59 4.48 4.96
CA PHE A 168 -22.48 5.01 4.16
C PHE A 168 -21.76 3.94 3.33
N GLN A 169 -21.98 2.63 3.59
CA GLN A 169 -21.46 1.55 2.73
C GLN A 169 -21.94 1.69 1.28
N TYR A 170 -23.10 2.30 1.05
CA TYR A 170 -23.62 2.55 -0.30
C TYR A 170 -23.03 3.80 -0.97
N ASP A 171 -22.28 4.60 -0.20
CA ASP A 171 -21.68 5.86 -0.64
C ASP A 171 -20.14 5.80 -0.70
N GLY A 172 -19.58 4.58 -0.78
CA GLY A 172 -18.15 4.36 -0.97
C GLY A 172 -17.33 4.25 0.32
N PHE A 173 -17.99 4.00 1.46
CA PHE A 173 -17.30 3.73 2.72
C PHE A 173 -17.16 2.22 2.94
N HIS A 174 -15.98 1.78 3.37
CA HIS A 174 -15.66 0.38 3.59
C HIS A 174 -14.94 0.20 4.92
N GLU A 175 -15.22 -0.89 5.62
CA GLU A 175 -14.50 -1.27 6.83
C GLU A 175 -13.20 -1.97 6.43
N PHE A 176 -12.10 -1.62 7.10
CA PHE A 176 -10.80 -2.27 6.99
C PHE A 176 -10.22 -2.53 8.37
N SER A 177 -9.05 -3.18 8.46
CA SER A 177 -8.44 -3.58 9.75
C SER A 177 -8.11 -2.43 10.70
N GLY A 178 -7.92 -1.20 10.17
CA GLY A 178 -7.58 0.01 10.94
C GLY A 178 -8.74 0.98 11.17
N GLY A 179 -9.97 0.71 10.67
CA GLY A 179 -11.12 1.60 10.80
C GLY A 179 -12.02 1.60 9.58
N ILE A 180 -12.41 2.78 9.11
CA ILE A 180 -13.24 2.95 7.91
C ILE A 180 -12.49 3.79 6.89
N ILE A 181 -12.52 3.37 5.62
CA ILE A 181 -12.00 4.10 4.48
C ILE A 181 -13.15 4.60 3.61
N GLU A 182 -13.08 5.86 3.17
CA GLU A 182 -13.99 6.45 2.19
C GLU A 182 -13.25 6.59 0.85
N ILE A 183 -13.82 6.07 -0.23
CA ILE A 183 -13.31 6.14 -1.59
C ILE A 183 -14.34 6.88 -2.44
N ARG A 184 -14.07 8.15 -2.75
CA ARG A 184 -14.95 9.04 -3.54
C ARG A 184 -14.65 8.90 -5.03
N ARG A 185 -15.33 7.97 -5.72
CA ARG A 185 -15.12 7.75 -7.16
C ARG A 185 -16.41 7.40 -7.88
#